data_ddd580d503dab53b17b0905d62279fdc
#
_entry.id   ddd580d503dab53b17b0905d62279fdc
#
_cell.length_a   1.000
_cell.length_b   1.000
_cell.length_c   1.000
_cell.angle_alpha   90.00
_cell.angle_beta   90.00
_cell.angle_gamma   90.00
#
_symmetry.space_group_name_H-M   'P 1'
#
loop_
_entity.id
_entity.type
_entity.pdbx_description
1 polymer ?
#
loop_
_entity_poly.entity_id
_entity_poly.type
_entity_poly.pdbx_seq_one_letter_code
_entity_poly.pdbx_strand_id
1 'polypeptide(L)'
;IIKKIKPKIILHCAGLSRPMEIHEKDISKSIDLNIIGTSNITKICKKFNLKLIYFSTGYVYEGIKGNYSEKDPVKPFNNYGLSKLGGECAVSMYSNSLILRLTMTEKPFNYKKAYSNLKTNFMYHEDVVELLPKVIKEKGIINIGGKSQSVYHFAKNYNKKIKKILIN
;
A
#
# COMPACT_ATOMS: atom_id res chain seq x y z
N ILE A 1 -26.03 -3.20 -0.67
CA ILE A 1 -25.40 -1.87 -0.62
C ILE A 1 -25.17 -1.33 -2.03
N ILE A 2 -24.41 -1.98 -2.92
CA ILE A 2 -24.06 -1.48 -4.27
C ILE A 2 -25.30 -1.16 -5.10
N LYS A 3 -26.31 -2.03 -5.15
CA LYS A 3 -27.56 -1.78 -5.85
C LYS A 3 -28.32 -0.54 -5.34
N LYS A 4 -28.18 -0.22 -4.04
CA LYS A 4 -28.82 0.94 -3.40
C LYS A 4 -28.04 2.22 -3.66
N ILE A 5 -26.70 2.20 -3.49
CA ILE A 5 -25.84 3.40 -3.58
C ILE A 5 -25.47 3.71 -5.04
N LYS A 6 -25.38 2.69 -5.90
CA LYS A 6 -24.96 2.78 -7.31
C LYS A 6 -23.64 3.56 -7.49
N PRO A 7 -22.56 3.20 -6.76
CA PRO A 7 -21.29 3.88 -6.89
C PRO A 7 -20.72 3.70 -8.30
N LYS A 8 -19.87 4.63 -8.74
CA LYS A 8 -19.11 4.50 -9.99
C LYS A 8 -17.71 3.94 -9.75
N ILE A 9 -17.17 4.17 -8.56
CA ILE A 9 -15.80 3.84 -8.16
C ILE A 9 -15.84 3.18 -6.79
N ILE A 10 -15.03 2.15 -6.60
CA ILE A 10 -14.72 1.55 -5.30
C ILE A 10 -13.27 1.84 -4.96
N LEU A 11 -13.04 2.55 -3.85
CA LEU A 11 -11.73 2.70 -3.24
C LEU A 11 -11.55 1.55 -2.25
N HIS A 12 -10.73 0.56 -2.59
CA HIS A 12 -10.51 -0.62 -1.76
C HIS A 12 -9.31 -0.40 -0.83
N CYS A 13 -9.56 0.27 0.30
CA CYS A 13 -8.60 0.52 1.36
C CYS A 13 -8.62 -0.56 2.46
N ALA A 14 -9.64 -1.43 2.46
CA ALA A 14 -9.78 -2.47 3.47
C ALA A 14 -8.71 -3.55 3.31
N GLY A 15 -8.17 -4.00 4.44
CA GLY A 15 -7.16 -5.05 4.47
C GLY A 15 -6.39 -5.03 5.80
N LEU A 16 -5.72 -6.13 6.09
CA LEU A 16 -4.83 -6.24 7.22
C LEU A 16 -3.48 -5.60 6.85
N SER A 17 -3.02 -4.59 7.61
CA SER A 17 -1.74 -3.93 7.39
C SER A 17 -0.87 -3.86 8.64
N ARG A 18 -1.48 -3.74 9.81
CA ARG A 18 -0.78 -3.62 11.10
C ARG A 18 -1.53 -4.36 12.21
N PRO A 19 -0.81 -4.82 13.25
CA PRO A 19 0.64 -4.83 13.38
C PRO A 19 1.29 -5.82 12.39
N MET A 20 2.52 -5.54 11.94
CA MET A 20 3.20 -6.38 10.93
C MET A 20 3.39 -7.83 11.38
N GLU A 21 3.60 -8.05 12.69
CA GLU A 21 3.77 -9.37 13.28
C GLU A 21 2.59 -10.34 13.07
N ILE A 22 1.39 -9.81 12.87
CA ILE A 22 0.21 -10.66 12.69
C ILE A 22 0.26 -11.44 11.39
N HIS A 23 0.94 -10.89 10.36
CA HIS A 23 1.12 -11.56 9.07
C HIS A 23 2.01 -12.80 9.17
N GLU A 24 2.93 -12.81 10.14
CA GLU A 24 3.81 -13.96 10.39
C GLU A 24 3.17 -14.98 11.35
N LYS A 25 2.36 -14.50 12.32
CA LYS A 25 1.71 -15.35 13.34
C LYS A 25 0.42 -16.00 12.86
N ASP A 26 -0.33 -15.31 11.98
CA ASP A 26 -1.64 -15.75 11.49
C ASP A 26 -1.74 -15.51 9.97
N ILE A 27 -1.13 -16.43 9.22
CA ILE A 27 -1.13 -16.39 7.76
C ILE A 27 -2.56 -16.49 7.21
N SER A 28 -3.42 -17.27 7.84
CA SER A 28 -4.82 -17.46 7.39
C SER A 28 -5.56 -16.14 7.37
N LYS A 29 -5.41 -15.32 8.41
CA LYS A 29 -6.02 -13.99 8.48
C LYS A 29 -5.53 -13.05 7.39
N SER A 30 -4.24 -13.13 7.05
CA SER A 30 -3.66 -12.36 5.94
C SER A 30 -4.23 -12.79 4.60
N ILE A 31 -4.39 -14.10 4.39
CA ILE A 31 -5.00 -14.66 3.17
C ILE A 31 -6.46 -14.24 3.07
N ASP A 32 -7.24 -14.43 4.13
CA ASP A 32 -8.68 -14.11 4.13
C ASP A 32 -8.96 -12.65 3.82
N LEU A 33 -8.24 -11.73 4.49
CA LEU A 33 -8.51 -10.30 4.37
C LEU A 33 -7.87 -9.68 3.12
N ASN A 34 -6.59 -9.99 2.85
CA ASN A 34 -5.85 -9.30 1.80
C ASN A 34 -5.97 -9.98 0.42
N ILE A 35 -6.14 -11.29 0.36
CA ILE A 35 -6.25 -12.03 -0.90
C ILE A 35 -7.71 -12.34 -1.22
N ILE A 36 -8.40 -13.10 -0.39
CA ILE A 36 -9.79 -13.54 -0.65
C ILE A 36 -10.73 -12.35 -0.62
N GLY A 37 -10.60 -11.46 0.39
CA GLY A 37 -11.38 -10.23 0.50
C GLY A 37 -11.22 -9.35 -0.74
N THR A 38 -9.98 -9.12 -1.19
CA THR A 38 -9.69 -8.33 -2.41
C THR A 38 -10.24 -9.00 -3.66
N SER A 39 -10.09 -10.33 -3.77
CA SER A 39 -10.65 -11.12 -4.90
C SER A 39 -12.18 -10.97 -4.97
N ASN A 40 -12.86 -11.02 -3.83
CA ASN A 40 -14.31 -10.85 -3.77
C ASN A 40 -14.74 -9.43 -4.19
N ILE A 41 -14.02 -8.38 -3.77
CA ILE A 41 -14.27 -7.00 -4.21
C ILE A 41 -14.05 -6.88 -5.73
N THR A 42 -12.98 -7.48 -6.26
CA THR A 42 -12.70 -7.48 -7.72
C THR A 42 -13.84 -8.13 -8.51
N LYS A 43 -14.34 -9.31 -8.07
CA LYS A 43 -15.50 -9.98 -8.68
C LYS A 43 -16.74 -9.08 -8.67
N ILE A 44 -17.00 -8.39 -7.58
CA ILE A 44 -18.12 -7.45 -7.44
C ILE A 44 -17.97 -6.27 -8.41
N CYS A 45 -16.78 -5.65 -8.47
CA CYS A 45 -16.51 -4.55 -9.38
C CYS A 45 -16.71 -4.97 -10.84
N LYS A 46 -16.23 -6.16 -11.23
CA LYS A 46 -16.45 -6.72 -12.56
C LYS A 46 -17.94 -6.92 -12.85
N LYS A 47 -18.69 -7.52 -11.90
CA LYS A 47 -20.12 -7.81 -12.05
C LYS A 47 -20.95 -6.56 -12.29
N PHE A 48 -20.62 -5.44 -11.63
CA PHE A 48 -21.38 -4.18 -11.71
C PHE A 48 -20.68 -3.12 -12.58
N ASN A 49 -19.61 -3.49 -13.30
CA ASN A 49 -18.80 -2.59 -14.15
C ASN A 49 -18.31 -1.33 -13.41
N LEU A 50 -17.84 -1.48 -12.16
CA LEU A 50 -17.36 -0.40 -11.32
C LEU A 50 -15.86 -0.23 -11.50
N LYS A 51 -15.35 1.00 -11.48
CA LYS A 51 -13.92 1.27 -11.36
C LYS A 51 -13.43 0.77 -10.00
N LEU A 52 -12.34 -0.03 -10.00
CA LEU A 52 -11.69 -0.49 -8.78
C LEU A 52 -10.35 0.23 -8.60
N ILE A 53 -10.14 0.87 -7.46
CA ILE A 53 -8.85 1.42 -7.06
C ILE A 53 -8.39 0.66 -5.82
N TYR A 54 -7.29 -0.08 -5.96
CA TYR A 54 -6.72 -0.92 -4.91
C TYR A 54 -5.49 -0.29 -4.30
N PHE A 55 -5.51 -0.13 -3.00
CA PHE A 55 -4.39 0.39 -2.23
C PHE A 55 -3.44 -0.76 -1.88
N SER A 56 -2.40 -0.94 -2.70
CA SER A 56 -1.31 -1.88 -2.48
C SER A 56 -0.17 -1.22 -1.72
N THR A 57 1.04 -1.76 -1.81
CA THR A 57 2.19 -1.34 -1.01
C THR A 57 3.50 -1.41 -1.80
N GLY A 58 4.47 -0.56 -1.44
CA GLY A 58 5.85 -0.68 -1.90
C GLY A 58 6.55 -1.96 -1.41
N TYR A 59 6.03 -2.65 -0.39
CA TYR A 59 6.59 -3.93 0.11
C TYR A 59 6.41 -5.12 -0.86
N VAL A 60 5.78 -4.91 -2.01
CA VAL A 60 5.81 -5.90 -3.10
C VAL A 60 7.19 -5.98 -3.77
N TYR A 61 8.03 -4.97 -3.62
CA TYR A 61 9.41 -4.97 -4.08
C TYR A 61 10.38 -5.51 -3.03
N GLU A 62 11.54 -5.97 -3.48
CA GLU A 62 12.59 -6.54 -2.62
C GLU A 62 13.19 -5.52 -1.61
N GLY A 63 13.17 -4.23 -1.94
CA GLY A 63 13.64 -3.17 -1.04
C GLY A 63 15.16 -2.92 -1.06
N ILE A 64 15.94 -3.61 -1.90
CA ILE A 64 17.40 -3.51 -1.95
C ILE A 64 17.86 -2.41 -2.91
N LYS A 65 17.38 -2.44 -4.15
CA LYS A 65 17.80 -1.54 -5.25
C LYS A 65 17.36 -0.08 -5.01
N GLY A 66 16.13 0.12 -4.52
CA GLY A 66 15.48 1.44 -4.51
C GLY A 66 15.05 1.90 -5.90
N ASN A 67 14.34 3.03 -5.97
CA ASN A 67 13.85 3.64 -7.22
C ASN A 67 13.18 2.64 -8.17
N TYR A 68 12.30 1.80 -7.64
CA TYR A 68 11.57 0.81 -8.44
C TYR A 68 10.53 1.50 -9.33
N SER A 69 10.50 1.05 -10.58
CA SER A 69 9.43 1.35 -11.53
C SER A 69 8.33 0.29 -11.46
N GLU A 70 7.17 0.57 -12.04
CA GLU A 70 6.05 -0.37 -12.10
C GLU A 70 6.37 -1.63 -12.91
N LYS A 71 7.40 -1.58 -13.77
CA LYS A 71 7.89 -2.69 -14.62
C LYS A 71 8.94 -3.56 -13.93
N ASP A 72 9.50 -3.10 -12.80
CA ASP A 72 10.49 -3.89 -12.07
C ASP A 72 9.85 -5.15 -11.49
N PRO A 73 10.60 -6.25 -11.39
CA PRO A 73 10.13 -7.50 -10.78
C PRO A 73 9.66 -7.27 -9.34
N VAL A 74 8.55 -7.90 -8.98
CA VAL A 74 8.05 -7.91 -7.61
C VAL A 74 8.61 -9.13 -6.88
N LYS A 75 9.18 -8.90 -5.68
CA LYS A 75 9.77 -9.92 -4.83
C LYS A 75 9.58 -9.52 -3.36
N PRO A 76 8.38 -9.71 -2.80
CA PRO A 76 8.11 -9.37 -1.40
C PRO A 76 9.03 -10.13 -0.46
N PHE A 77 9.53 -9.47 0.58
CA PHE A 77 10.42 -10.05 1.58
C PHE A 77 9.69 -10.48 2.88
N ASN A 78 8.37 -10.23 2.97
CA ASN A 78 7.56 -10.61 4.13
C ASN A 78 6.13 -10.99 3.72
N ASN A 79 5.41 -11.64 4.65
CA ASN A 79 4.05 -12.12 4.41
C ASN A 79 3.04 -10.99 4.16
N TYR A 80 3.24 -9.80 4.72
CA TYR A 80 2.43 -8.64 4.38
C TYR A 80 2.54 -8.31 2.89
N GLY A 81 3.76 -8.13 2.38
CA GLY A 81 4.00 -7.86 0.96
C GLY A 81 3.43 -8.97 0.06
N LEU A 82 3.64 -10.25 0.43
CA LEU A 82 3.06 -11.40 -0.27
C LEU A 82 1.53 -11.35 -0.32
N SER A 83 0.89 -11.07 0.81
CA SER A 83 -0.58 -11.00 0.86
C SER A 83 -1.14 -9.85 0.02
N LYS A 84 -0.45 -8.70 0.00
CA LYS A 84 -0.84 -7.57 -0.85
C LYS A 84 -0.64 -7.87 -2.33
N LEU A 85 0.47 -8.55 -2.69
CA LEU A 85 0.73 -9.01 -4.05
C LEU A 85 -0.32 -10.02 -4.52
N GLY A 86 -0.74 -10.95 -3.64
CA GLY A 86 -1.86 -11.87 -3.94
C GLY A 86 -3.15 -11.12 -4.29
N GLY A 87 -3.44 -10.03 -3.59
CA GLY A 87 -4.53 -9.11 -3.93
C GLY A 87 -4.32 -8.43 -5.29
N GLU A 88 -3.10 -7.95 -5.59
CA GLU A 88 -2.77 -7.35 -6.89
C GLU A 88 -3.03 -8.32 -8.05
N CYS A 89 -2.69 -9.61 -7.88
CA CYS A 89 -2.93 -10.62 -8.92
C CYS A 89 -4.41 -10.70 -9.29
N ALA A 90 -5.31 -10.70 -8.31
CA ALA A 90 -6.74 -10.71 -8.56
C ALA A 90 -7.23 -9.41 -9.23
N VAL A 91 -6.76 -8.25 -8.77
CA VAL A 91 -7.15 -6.94 -9.30
C VAL A 91 -6.66 -6.75 -10.74
N SER A 92 -5.45 -7.23 -11.06
CA SER A 92 -4.84 -7.14 -12.40
C SER A 92 -5.64 -7.90 -13.48
N MET A 93 -6.45 -8.88 -13.11
CA MET A 93 -7.35 -9.57 -14.03
C MET A 93 -8.54 -8.70 -14.48
N TYR A 94 -8.76 -7.55 -13.84
CA TYR A 94 -9.86 -6.65 -14.15
C TYR A 94 -9.37 -5.36 -14.83
N SER A 95 -9.65 -5.19 -16.11
CA SER A 95 -9.14 -4.08 -16.94
C SER A 95 -9.59 -2.69 -16.50
N ASN A 96 -10.72 -2.56 -15.75
CA ASN A 96 -11.18 -1.29 -15.20
C ASN A 96 -10.70 -1.10 -13.77
N SER A 97 -9.42 -1.38 -13.52
CA SER A 97 -8.77 -1.26 -12.21
C SER A 97 -7.55 -0.34 -12.25
N LEU A 98 -7.21 0.17 -11.09
CA LEU A 98 -5.96 0.88 -10.79
C LEU A 98 -5.38 0.31 -9.50
N ILE A 99 -4.12 -0.08 -9.53
CA ILE A 99 -3.35 -0.53 -8.37
C ILE A 99 -2.40 0.59 -7.98
N LEU A 100 -2.50 1.06 -6.76
CA LEU A 100 -1.60 2.07 -6.20
C LEU A 100 -0.63 1.39 -5.23
N ARG A 101 0.65 1.29 -5.61
CA ARG A 101 1.72 0.82 -4.72
C ARG A 101 2.23 1.98 -3.90
N LEU A 102 1.79 2.04 -2.66
CA LEU A 102 1.96 3.17 -1.76
C LEU A 102 3.00 2.88 -0.68
N THR A 103 3.73 3.92 -0.28
CA THR A 103 4.55 3.91 0.93
C THR A 103 4.07 5.05 1.82
N MET A 104 3.08 4.77 2.67
CA MET A 104 2.40 5.80 3.46
C MET A 104 2.37 5.47 4.96
N THR A 105 2.26 6.52 5.76
CA THR A 105 2.18 6.44 7.22
C THR A 105 1.23 7.51 7.77
N GLU A 106 0.83 7.34 9.02
CA GLU A 106 0.00 8.30 9.74
C GLU A 106 0.78 9.53 10.19
N LYS A 107 0.08 10.65 10.34
CA LYS A 107 0.56 11.89 10.95
C LYS A 107 -0.18 12.11 12.28
N PRO A 108 0.55 12.39 13.39
CA PRO A 108 2.02 12.46 13.51
C PRO A 108 2.68 11.09 13.40
N PHE A 109 3.98 11.08 13.11
CA PHE A 109 4.79 9.85 13.13
C PHE A 109 4.92 9.36 14.59
N ASN A 110 4.21 8.29 14.92
CA ASN A 110 3.96 7.87 16.31
C ASN A 110 5.06 7.03 16.97
N TYR A 111 6.16 6.75 16.26
CA TYR A 111 7.25 5.97 16.83
C TYR A 111 8.23 6.84 17.59
N LYS A 112 8.77 6.32 18.70
CA LYS A 112 9.78 7.01 19.54
C LYS A 112 11.19 6.95 18.97
N LYS A 113 11.45 6.00 18.05
CA LYS A 113 12.75 5.73 17.43
C LYS A 113 12.58 5.61 15.92
N ALA A 114 13.63 5.99 15.16
CA ALA A 114 13.64 5.84 13.70
C ALA A 114 15.02 5.48 13.18
N TYR A 115 15.05 4.63 12.16
CA TYR A 115 16.27 4.18 11.52
C TYR A 115 16.90 5.26 10.64
N SER A 116 18.19 5.50 10.81
CA SER A 116 18.91 6.48 10.02
C SER A 116 19.63 5.89 8.80
N ASN A 117 19.86 4.59 8.79
CA ASN A 117 20.45 3.85 7.67
C ASN A 117 19.42 3.11 6.80
N LEU A 118 18.13 3.17 7.14
CA LEU A 118 17.05 2.69 6.30
C LEU A 118 16.44 3.86 5.51
N LYS A 119 16.52 3.81 4.18
CA LYS A 119 15.87 4.79 3.29
C LYS A 119 14.44 4.38 3.01
N THR A 120 13.57 5.36 2.91
CA THR A 120 12.16 5.21 2.54
C THR A 120 11.70 6.43 1.75
N ASN A 121 10.57 6.31 1.10
CA ASN A 121 9.87 7.39 0.41
C ASN A 121 8.47 7.62 1.02
N PHE A 122 8.37 7.62 2.34
CA PHE A 122 7.11 7.82 3.04
C PHE A 122 6.40 9.10 2.61
N MET A 123 5.09 9.00 2.53
CA MET A 123 4.13 10.10 2.47
C MET A 123 3.16 9.97 3.64
N TYR A 124 2.52 11.07 4.03
CA TYR A 124 1.40 11.00 4.94
C TYR A 124 0.11 10.61 4.21
N HIS A 125 -0.86 10.09 4.94
CA HIS A 125 -2.16 9.71 4.36
C HIS A 125 -2.82 10.90 3.67
N GLU A 126 -2.71 12.10 4.24
CA GLU A 126 -3.23 13.35 3.70
C GLU A 126 -2.63 13.70 2.34
N ASP A 127 -1.30 13.56 2.20
CA ASP A 127 -0.60 13.80 0.93
C ASP A 127 -1.08 12.84 -0.18
N VAL A 128 -1.35 11.58 0.19
CA VAL A 128 -1.91 10.59 -0.74
C VAL A 128 -3.31 10.98 -1.18
N VAL A 129 -4.16 11.44 -0.25
CA VAL A 129 -5.54 11.89 -0.56
C VAL A 129 -5.54 13.05 -1.55
N GLU A 130 -4.60 14.00 -1.43
CA GLU A 130 -4.46 15.13 -2.37
C GLU A 130 -4.03 14.69 -3.79
N LEU A 131 -3.36 13.54 -3.90
CA LEU A 131 -2.96 12.99 -5.21
C LEU A 131 -4.05 12.15 -5.88
N LEU A 132 -4.98 11.57 -5.11
CA LEU A 132 -6.02 10.68 -5.66
C LEU A 132 -6.81 11.30 -6.83
N PRO A 133 -7.27 12.56 -6.80
CA PRO A 133 -7.99 13.16 -7.92
C PRO A 133 -7.18 13.17 -9.23
N LYS A 134 -5.85 13.22 -9.15
CA LYS A 134 -4.96 13.25 -10.32
C LYS A 134 -4.85 11.90 -11.02
N VAL A 135 -4.98 10.80 -10.26
CA VAL A 135 -4.77 9.44 -10.75
C VAL A 135 -6.05 8.60 -10.82
N ILE A 136 -7.18 9.09 -10.30
CA ILE A 136 -8.41 8.31 -10.16
C ILE A 136 -8.96 7.77 -11.50
N LYS A 137 -8.63 8.41 -12.62
CA LYS A 137 -9.04 8.00 -13.97
C LYS A 137 -8.08 7.01 -14.62
N GLU A 138 -6.86 6.89 -14.10
CA GLU A 138 -5.81 6.03 -14.64
C GLU A 138 -6.12 4.55 -14.44
N LYS A 139 -5.44 3.68 -15.17
CA LYS A 139 -5.55 2.21 -15.11
C LYS A 139 -4.18 1.58 -14.97
N GLY A 140 -4.16 0.31 -14.57
CA GLY A 140 -2.92 -0.44 -14.41
C GLY A 140 -2.29 -0.23 -13.03
N ILE A 141 -0.99 -0.02 -12.98
CA ILE A 141 -0.22 0.09 -11.75
C ILE A 141 0.47 1.44 -11.71
N ILE A 142 0.46 2.10 -10.55
CA ILE A 142 1.19 3.36 -10.32
C ILE A 142 1.89 3.26 -8.95
N ASN A 143 3.20 3.55 -8.94
CA ASN A 143 3.96 3.74 -7.72
C ASN A 143 3.76 5.16 -7.20
N ILE A 144 3.36 5.30 -5.94
CA ILE A 144 3.21 6.61 -5.29
C ILE A 144 4.04 6.64 -4.02
N GLY A 145 4.95 7.60 -3.93
CA GLY A 145 5.79 7.81 -2.77
C GLY A 145 6.36 9.22 -2.74
N GLY A 146 6.81 9.63 -1.58
CA GLY A 146 7.45 10.90 -1.37
C GLY A 146 8.95 10.89 -1.74
N LYS A 147 9.67 11.92 -1.27
CA LYS A 147 11.11 12.03 -1.44
C LYS A 147 11.84 10.88 -0.73
N SER A 148 12.80 10.25 -1.43
CA SER A 148 13.67 9.25 -0.82
C SER A 148 14.58 9.89 0.24
N GLN A 149 14.47 9.43 1.48
CA GLN A 149 15.26 9.90 2.62
C GLN A 149 15.30 8.83 3.73
N SER A 150 16.15 8.97 4.74
CA SER A 150 16.11 8.04 5.86
C SER A 150 14.82 8.17 6.66
N VAL A 151 14.36 7.05 7.24
CA VAL A 151 13.18 7.07 8.14
C VAL A 151 13.37 8.11 9.25
N TYR A 152 14.60 8.23 9.78
CA TYR A 152 14.92 9.23 10.80
C TYR A 152 14.73 10.67 10.30
N HIS A 153 15.21 11.02 9.10
CA HIS A 153 15.03 12.37 8.55
C HIS A 153 13.56 12.67 8.29
N PHE A 154 12.82 11.72 7.72
CA PHE A 154 11.38 11.87 7.54
C PHE A 154 10.67 12.15 8.87
N ALA A 155 10.92 11.34 9.87
CA ALA A 155 10.28 11.45 11.17
C ALA A 155 10.67 12.72 11.93
N LYS A 156 11.93 13.17 11.81
CA LYS A 156 12.46 14.38 12.51
C LYS A 156 11.79 15.67 12.03
N ASN A 157 11.29 15.73 10.81
CA ASN A 157 10.56 16.89 10.31
C ASN A 157 9.32 17.21 11.16
N TYR A 158 8.75 16.21 11.81
CA TYR A 158 7.51 16.32 12.58
C TYR A 158 7.67 16.02 14.07
N ASN A 159 8.71 15.26 14.44
CA ASN A 159 9.01 14.94 15.83
C ASN A 159 10.50 15.20 16.13
N LYS A 160 10.80 16.39 16.63
CA LYS A 160 12.16 16.80 16.99
C LYS A 160 12.80 15.92 18.08
N LYS A 161 11.98 15.22 18.91
CA LYS A 161 12.45 14.37 20.02
C LYS A 161 12.70 12.92 19.62
N ILE A 162 12.53 12.55 18.34
CA ILE A 162 12.73 11.18 17.88
C ILE A 162 14.18 10.71 18.07
N LYS A 163 14.36 9.52 18.59
CA LYS A 163 15.69 8.92 18.79
C LYS A 163 16.17 8.22 17.53
N LYS A 164 17.42 8.48 17.16
CA LYS A 164 18.11 7.83 16.05
C LYS A 164 18.52 6.41 16.44
N ILE A 165 18.27 5.44 15.55
CA ILE A 165 18.77 4.06 15.68
C ILE A 165 19.33 3.57 14.33
N LEU A 166 20.06 2.48 14.35
CA LEU A 166 20.58 1.76 13.18
C LEU A 166 19.92 0.40 13.08
N ILE A 167 19.75 -0.10 11.88
CA ILE A 167 19.56 -1.52 11.60
C ILE A 167 20.97 -2.14 11.53
N ASN A 168 21.18 -3.19 12.31
CA ASN A 168 22.38 -4.02 12.24
C ASN A 168 22.30 -4.99 11.06
#